data_09636cbd344b739d2cedd7e637962d7e
#
_entry.id   09636cbd344b739d2cedd7e637962d7e
#
_cell.length_a   1.000
_cell.length_b   1.000
_cell.length_c   1.000
_cell.angle_alpha   90.00
_cell.angle_beta   90.00
_cell.angle_gamma   90.00
#
_symmetry.space_group_name_H-M   'P 1'
#
loop_
_entity.id
_entity.type
_entity.pdbx_description
1 polymer ?
#
loop_
_entity_poly.entity_id
_entity_poly.type
_entity_poly.pdbx_seq_one_letter_code
_entity_poly.pdbx_strand_id
1 'polypeptide(L)'
;VFENSNGDPDSPANWRASFGKGGTPGRPNLSGPEPLVILNEILAENVTAISNGATHPDFVELKNVAGTNVYLQNWSLSDNPAKPRKFNIPAGVVIKADGYLTIWLDDDHEAPGLHAGFAMDNDGDTIALFNPAGERVDVITFGMQVADHSIGRSVNGWVLNQPTPGKANKNASVADLKKLRLNEFVAAARAGGDDWVELYNMA
;
A
#
# COMPACT_ATOMS: atom_id res chain seq x y z
N VAL A 1 12.42 1.19 14.10
CA VAL A 1 12.91 0.21 15.08
C VAL A 1 13.39 -1.02 14.35
N PHE A 2 14.58 -1.50 14.66
CA PHE A 2 15.11 -2.77 14.14
C PHE A 2 14.50 -3.91 14.94
N GLU A 3 13.77 -4.82 14.31
CA GLU A 3 12.98 -5.84 15.00
C GLU A 3 13.70 -7.17 15.18
N ASN A 4 14.56 -7.53 14.23
CA ASN A 4 15.26 -8.80 14.26
C ASN A 4 16.77 -8.56 14.41
N SER A 5 17.27 -8.68 15.63
CA SER A 5 18.70 -8.48 15.95
C SER A 5 19.65 -9.41 15.17
N ASN A 6 19.14 -10.51 14.64
CA ASN A 6 19.90 -11.47 13.81
C ASN A 6 19.62 -11.29 12.30
N GLY A 7 18.77 -10.33 11.95
CA GLY A 7 18.41 -10.05 10.56
C GLY A 7 19.41 -9.12 9.88
N ASP A 8 19.31 -9.06 8.54
CA ASP A 8 20.10 -8.13 7.74
C ASP A 8 19.63 -6.67 8.02
N PRO A 9 20.51 -5.79 8.55
CA PRO A 9 20.14 -4.40 8.84
C PRO A 9 19.82 -3.58 7.58
N ASP A 10 20.27 -4.01 6.41
CA ASP A 10 20.00 -3.33 5.15
C ASP A 10 18.66 -3.75 4.52
N SER A 11 18.01 -4.78 5.09
CA SER A 11 16.68 -5.21 4.63
C SER A 11 15.58 -4.35 5.24
N PRO A 12 14.76 -3.63 4.43
CA PRO A 12 13.62 -2.86 4.91
C PRO A 12 12.61 -3.68 5.73
N ALA A 13 12.51 -4.99 5.47
CA ALA A 13 11.62 -5.91 6.18
C ALA A 13 11.98 -6.07 7.67
N ASN A 14 13.21 -5.73 8.07
CA ASN A 14 13.66 -5.81 9.46
C ASN A 14 13.46 -4.50 10.24
N TRP A 15 12.85 -3.49 9.62
CA TRP A 15 12.62 -2.19 10.24
C TRP A 15 11.13 -1.87 10.31
N ARG A 16 10.69 -1.31 11.42
CA ARG A 16 9.37 -0.71 11.56
C ARG A 16 9.45 0.71 12.10
N ALA A 17 8.39 1.48 11.91
CA ALA A 17 8.28 2.79 12.55
C ALA A 17 8.37 2.65 14.08
N SER A 18 8.97 3.64 14.75
CA SER A 18 8.93 3.72 16.19
C SER A 18 7.49 3.92 16.65
N PHE A 19 7.08 3.21 17.70
CA PHE A 19 5.74 3.37 18.28
C PHE A 19 5.51 4.79 18.84
N GLY A 20 6.53 5.41 19.40
CA GLY A 20 6.44 6.78 19.95
C GLY A 20 7.00 7.82 18.98
N LYS A 21 6.34 8.99 18.87
CA LYS A 21 6.86 10.14 18.13
C LYS A 21 8.25 10.53 18.68
N GLY A 22 9.24 10.59 17.79
CA GLY A 22 10.63 10.90 18.17
C GLY A 22 11.45 9.68 18.58
N GLY A 23 10.87 8.49 18.63
CA GLY A 23 11.56 7.27 19.02
C GLY A 23 11.89 7.20 20.51
N THR A 24 12.78 6.28 20.87
CA THR A 24 13.26 6.06 22.24
C THR A 24 14.78 6.04 22.31
N PRO A 25 15.49 7.14 21.96
CA PRO A 25 16.95 7.14 21.96
C PRO A 25 17.50 6.79 23.35
N GLY A 26 18.41 5.82 23.40
CA GLY A 26 19.06 5.38 24.64
C GLY A 26 18.18 4.61 25.63
N ARG A 27 16.99 4.19 25.21
CA ARG A 27 16.06 3.37 26.02
C ARG A 27 15.58 2.18 25.20
N PRO A 28 15.06 1.10 25.82
CA PRO A 28 14.40 0.02 25.11
C PRO A 28 13.27 0.57 24.23
N ASN A 29 13.13 0.00 23.04
CA ASN A 29 12.04 0.36 22.16
C ASN A 29 10.69 0.11 22.85
N LEU A 30 9.78 1.07 22.75
CA LEU A 30 8.43 0.87 23.22
C LEU A 30 7.78 -0.21 22.36
N SER A 31 7.41 -1.32 22.99
CA SER A 31 6.48 -2.29 22.42
C SER A 31 5.08 -1.74 22.64
N GLY A 32 4.51 -1.13 21.61
CA GLY A 32 3.10 -0.79 21.63
C GLY A 32 2.26 -2.03 21.31
N PRO A 33 0.95 -1.98 21.54
CA PRO A 33 0.07 -2.99 20.99
C PRO A 33 0.26 -3.03 19.48
N GLU A 34 0.36 -4.24 18.91
CA GLU A 34 0.34 -4.43 17.47
C GLU A 34 -0.86 -3.65 16.89
N PRO A 35 -0.70 -2.99 15.75
CA PRO A 35 -1.80 -2.27 15.16
C PRO A 35 -2.97 -3.24 14.92
N LEU A 36 -4.14 -2.88 15.38
CA LEU A 36 -5.35 -3.68 15.21
C LEU A 36 -5.83 -3.69 13.75
N VAL A 37 -5.50 -2.63 13.02
CA VAL A 37 -5.86 -2.44 11.60
C VAL A 37 -4.64 -1.95 10.85
N ILE A 38 -4.42 -2.52 9.68
CA ILE A 38 -3.29 -2.21 8.80
C ILE A 38 -3.77 -1.93 7.38
N LEU A 39 -2.94 -1.28 6.57
CA LEU A 39 -3.07 -1.21 5.13
C LEU A 39 -2.79 -2.61 4.56
N ASN A 40 -3.66 -3.14 3.72
CA ASN A 40 -3.58 -4.52 3.20
C ASN A 40 -3.34 -4.59 1.70
N GLU A 41 -4.07 -3.82 0.91
CA GLU A 41 -4.01 -3.84 -0.55
C GLU A 41 -4.22 -2.42 -1.10
N ILE A 42 -3.56 -2.09 -2.20
CA ILE A 42 -3.68 -0.80 -2.89
C ILE A 42 -3.72 -1.05 -4.38
N LEU A 43 -4.69 -0.46 -5.05
CA LEU A 43 -4.79 -0.39 -6.51
C LEU A 43 -4.82 1.08 -6.90
N ALA A 44 -3.74 1.58 -7.50
CA ALA A 44 -3.56 2.99 -7.86
C ALA A 44 -3.59 3.25 -9.38
N GLU A 45 -3.94 2.25 -10.17
CA GLU A 45 -4.23 2.37 -11.59
C GLU A 45 -5.27 1.32 -12.00
N ASN A 46 -6.53 1.62 -11.72
CA ASN A 46 -7.65 0.74 -12.01
C ASN A 46 -8.31 1.13 -13.32
N VAL A 47 -7.90 0.49 -14.40
CA VAL A 47 -8.45 0.76 -15.75
C VAL A 47 -9.71 -0.06 -16.01
N THR A 48 -9.67 -1.36 -15.65
CA THR A 48 -10.75 -2.32 -15.93
C THR A 48 -10.93 -3.43 -14.89
N ALA A 49 -10.00 -3.56 -13.93
CA ALA A 49 -9.94 -4.73 -13.06
C ALA A 49 -11.10 -4.84 -12.09
N ILE A 50 -11.45 -3.75 -11.41
CA ILE A 50 -12.49 -3.72 -10.38
C ILE A 50 -13.42 -2.54 -10.65
N SER A 51 -14.72 -2.82 -10.77
CA SER A 51 -15.74 -1.77 -10.93
C SER A 51 -16.38 -1.43 -9.60
N ASN A 52 -16.74 -0.15 -9.42
CA ASN A 52 -17.70 0.32 -8.43
C ASN A 52 -18.78 1.13 -9.14
N GLY A 53 -19.98 0.58 -9.22
CA GLY A 53 -21.02 1.14 -10.07
C GLY A 53 -20.63 1.10 -11.55
N ALA A 54 -20.59 2.26 -12.20
CA ALA A 54 -20.24 2.42 -13.61
C ALA A 54 -18.77 2.81 -13.85
N THR A 55 -18.00 2.98 -12.79
CA THR A 55 -16.61 3.47 -12.85
C THR A 55 -15.62 2.43 -12.35
N HIS A 56 -14.33 2.71 -12.51
CA HIS A 56 -13.23 1.87 -12.04
C HIS A 56 -12.30 2.72 -11.16
N PRO A 57 -12.76 3.10 -9.95
CA PRO A 57 -11.95 3.90 -9.06
C PRO A 57 -10.79 3.10 -8.48
N ASP A 58 -9.72 3.78 -8.15
CA ASP A 58 -8.66 3.24 -7.31
C ASP A 58 -9.18 2.87 -5.93
N PHE A 59 -8.45 2.04 -5.20
CA PHE A 59 -8.84 1.72 -3.83
C PHE A 59 -7.66 1.47 -2.92
N VAL A 60 -7.90 1.68 -1.64
CA VAL A 60 -7.11 1.15 -0.54
C VAL A 60 -7.96 0.19 0.28
N GLU A 61 -7.39 -0.93 0.67
CA GLU A 61 -8.02 -1.88 1.57
C GLU A 61 -7.34 -1.89 2.92
N LEU A 62 -8.15 -1.84 3.97
CA LEU A 62 -7.73 -2.05 5.35
C LEU A 62 -8.02 -3.49 5.77
N LYS A 63 -7.15 -4.07 6.59
CA LYS A 63 -7.36 -5.37 7.22
C LYS A 63 -7.37 -5.23 8.73
N ASN A 64 -8.37 -5.81 9.37
CA ASN A 64 -8.36 -6.05 10.80
C ASN A 64 -7.51 -7.30 11.08
N VAL A 65 -6.44 -7.14 11.83
CA VAL A 65 -5.54 -8.24 12.24
C VAL A 65 -5.77 -8.66 13.69
N ALA A 66 -6.78 -8.08 14.35
CA ALA A 66 -7.19 -8.47 15.68
C ALA A 66 -8.22 -9.61 15.65
N GLY A 67 -8.22 -10.46 16.65
CA GLY A 67 -9.22 -11.51 16.81
C GLY A 67 -10.61 -11.01 17.26
N THR A 68 -10.86 -9.71 17.20
CA THR A 68 -12.11 -9.04 17.61
C THR A 68 -12.51 -7.96 16.59
N ASN A 69 -13.78 -7.53 16.63
CA ASN A 69 -14.24 -6.43 15.78
C ASN A 69 -13.54 -5.12 16.17
N VAL A 70 -13.15 -4.32 15.18
CA VAL A 70 -12.55 -2.99 15.39
C VAL A 70 -13.48 -1.92 14.82
N TYR A 71 -13.84 -0.95 15.66
CA TYR A 71 -14.64 0.22 15.28
C TYR A 71 -13.70 1.32 14.78
N LEU A 72 -13.95 1.81 13.56
CA LEU A 72 -13.08 2.77 12.90
C LEU A 72 -13.51 4.23 13.06
N GLN A 73 -14.43 4.52 13.96
CA GLN A 73 -14.81 5.91 14.24
C GLN A 73 -13.57 6.77 14.57
N ASN A 74 -13.44 7.92 13.89
CA ASN A 74 -12.33 8.86 13.99
C ASN A 74 -10.96 8.34 13.51
N TRP A 75 -10.88 7.16 12.93
CA TRP A 75 -9.72 6.79 12.13
C TRP A 75 -9.71 7.61 10.84
N SER A 76 -8.55 7.76 10.24
CA SER A 76 -8.44 8.54 9.01
C SER A 76 -7.37 8.01 8.07
N LEU A 77 -7.56 8.30 6.78
CA LEU A 77 -6.60 8.07 5.71
C LEU A 77 -6.12 9.39 5.13
N SER A 78 -4.90 9.40 4.62
CA SER A 78 -4.35 10.53 3.88
C SER A 78 -3.25 10.07 2.93
N ASP A 79 -3.22 10.65 1.74
CA ASP A 79 -2.10 10.63 0.80
C ASP A 79 -0.98 11.60 1.20
N ASN A 80 -1.21 12.45 2.19
CA ASN A 80 -0.24 13.38 2.72
C ASN A 80 -0.09 13.20 4.24
N PRO A 81 1.00 12.54 4.71
CA PRO A 81 1.21 12.32 6.14
C PRO A 81 1.28 13.58 7.00
N ALA A 82 1.51 14.75 6.41
CA ALA A 82 1.43 16.03 7.11
C ALA A 82 -0.01 16.54 7.32
N LYS A 83 -0.97 15.92 6.65
CA LYS A 83 -2.41 16.23 6.76
C LYS A 83 -3.20 14.97 7.15
N PRO A 84 -3.09 14.47 8.37
CA PRO A 84 -3.55 13.14 8.76
C PRO A 84 -5.06 12.91 8.63
N ARG A 85 -5.87 13.97 8.54
CA ARG A 85 -7.35 13.87 8.53
C ARG A 85 -7.95 14.26 7.16
N LYS A 86 -7.32 13.87 6.06
CA LYS A 86 -7.83 14.17 4.73
C LYS A 86 -9.17 13.44 4.47
N PHE A 87 -9.23 12.15 4.83
CA PHE A 87 -10.47 11.39 4.88
C PHE A 87 -10.68 10.85 6.29
N ASN A 88 -11.76 11.25 6.94
CA ASN A 88 -12.16 10.69 8.25
C ASN A 88 -13.17 9.58 8.02
N ILE A 89 -12.89 8.39 8.56
CA ILE A 89 -13.80 7.25 8.47
C ILE A 89 -15.07 7.56 9.28
N PRO A 90 -16.27 7.44 8.70
CA PRO A 90 -17.53 7.77 9.36
C PRO A 90 -17.79 6.91 10.61
N ALA A 91 -18.63 7.44 11.50
CA ALA A 91 -19.11 6.69 12.65
C ALA A 91 -19.92 5.45 12.19
N GLY A 92 -19.86 4.38 12.97
CA GLY A 92 -20.56 3.13 12.70
C GLY A 92 -19.81 2.16 11.76
N VAL A 93 -18.72 2.59 11.13
CA VAL A 93 -17.88 1.69 10.33
C VAL A 93 -17.12 0.73 11.25
N VAL A 94 -17.20 -0.55 10.94
CA VAL A 94 -16.61 -1.64 11.72
C VAL A 94 -15.95 -2.65 10.77
N ILE A 95 -14.74 -3.07 11.09
CA ILE A 95 -14.13 -4.26 10.45
C ILE A 95 -14.26 -5.43 11.42
N LYS A 96 -14.91 -6.50 10.99
CA LYS A 96 -15.03 -7.74 11.78
C LYS A 96 -13.64 -8.35 12.01
N ALA A 97 -13.52 -9.22 13.00
CA ALA A 97 -12.30 -9.98 13.24
C ALA A 97 -11.80 -10.62 11.93
N ASP A 98 -10.52 -10.47 11.63
CA ASP A 98 -9.84 -10.94 10.40
C ASP A 98 -10.46 -10.43 9.08
N GLY A 99 -11.39 -9.48 9.15
CA GLY A 99 -12.09 -8.90 8.00
C GLY A 99 -11.32 -7.79 7.30
N TYR A 100 -11.92 -7.32 6.21
CA TYR A 100 -11.40 -6.31 5.31
C TYR A 100 -12.37 -5.16 5.17
N LEU A 101 -11.86 -3.99 4.78
CA LEU A 101 -12.65 -2.81 4.42
C LEU A 101 -11.99 -2.12 3.22
N THR A 102 -12.69 -2.11 2.11
CA THR A 102 -12.29 -1.36 0.91
C THR A 102 -12.78 0.08 1.02
N ILE A 103 -11.93 1.03 0.70
CA ILE A 103 -12.21 2.47 0.60
C ILE A 103 -11.79 2.91 -0.79
N TRP A 104 -12.76 3.43 -1.55
CA TRP A 104 -12.55 3.91 -2.90
C TRP A 104 -11.89 5.29 -2.88
N LEU A 105 -10.98 5.51 -3.81
CA LEU A 105 -10.19 6.73 -3.88
C LEU A 105 -10.65 7.59 -5.07
N ASP A 106 -11.82 8.12 -4.91
CA ASP A 106 -12.50 9.07 -5.80
C ASP A 106 -13.40 9.99 -4.99
N ASP A 107 -14.20 10.82 -5.68
CA ASP A 107 -15.18 11.73 -5.10
C ASP A 107 -16.64 11.35 -5.44
N ASP A 108 -16.88 10.14 -5.95
CA ASP A 108 -18.24 9.66 -6.28
C ASP A 108 -18.99 9.17 -5.03
N HIS A 109 -19.48 10.11 -4.23
CA HIS A 109 -20.24 9.81 -3.00
C HIS A 109 -21.62 9.19 -3.24
N GLU A 110 -22.07 9.10 -4.50
CA GLU A 110 -23.34 8.45 -4.86
C GLU A 110 -23.16 6.95 -5.12
N ALA A 111 -21.94 6.50 -5.41
CA ALA A 111 -21.61 5.10 -5.60
C ALA A 111 -21.56 4.34 -4.25
N PRO A 112 -21.77 2.99 -4.26
CA PRO A 112 -21.76 2.19 -3.04
C PRO A 112 -20.40 2.13 -2.34
N GLY A 113 -20.36 2.34 -1.03
CA GLY A 113 -19.16 2.16 -0.22
C GLY A 113 -18.66 3.43 0.44
N LEU A 114 -17.40 3.42 0.82
CA LEU A 114 -16.70 4.60 1.34
C LEU A 114 -15.83 5.20 0.25
N HIS A 115 -15.96 6.49 0.03
CA HIS A 115 -15.22 7.26 -0.96
C HIS A 115 -14.41 8.35 -0.26
N ALA A 116 -13.10 8.36 -0.49
CA ALA A 116 -12.16 9.17 0.30
C ALA A 116 -12.08 10.64 -0.16
N GLY A 117 -12.61 10.97 -1.33
CA GLY A 117 -12.57 12.33 -1.88
C GLY A 117 -11.18 12.75 -2.37
N PHE A 118 -10.30 11.79 -2.66
CA PHE A 118 -8.99 12.01 -3.30
C PHE A 118 -8.60 10.76 -4.10
N ALA A 119 -7.78 10.94 -5.12
CA ALA A 119 -7.16 9.88 -5.92
C ALA A 119 -5.71 9.67 -5.50
N MET A 120 -5.10 8.57 -5.93
CA MET A 120 -3.66 8.32 -5.86
C MET A 120 -3.00 8.58 -7.23
N ASP A 121 -1.70 8.88 -7.19
CA ASP A 121 -0.88 8.99 -8.39
C ASP A 121 -0.29 7.62 -8.72
N ASN A 122 -0.51 7.14 -9.96
CA ASN A 122 0.00 5.84 -10.41
C ASN A 122 1.52 5.84 -10.65
N ASP A 123 2.15 6.99 -10.84
CA ASP A 123 3.61 7.14 -10.94
C ASP A 123 4.31 7.03 -9.58
N GLY A 124 3.54 7.09 -8.51
CA GLY A 124 4.01 6.89 -7.15
C GLY A 124 3.40 7.88 -6.16
N ASP A 125 3.01 7.35 -5.02
CA ASP A 125 2.35 8.13 -3.97
C ASP A 125 2.62 7.55 -2.58
N THR A 126 2.04 8.15 -1.57
CA THR A 126 2.07 7.70 -0.17
C THR A 126 0.65 7.61 0.35
N ILE A 127 0.31 6.50 0.99
CA ILE A 127 -0.93 6.39 1.75
C ILE A 127 -0.62 6.06 3.21
N ALA A 128 -1.25 6.77 4.13
CA ALA A 128 -1.05 6.61 5.56
C ALA A 128 -2.38 6.45 6.30
N LEU A 129 -2.39 5.53 7.27
CA LEU A 129 -3.50 5.26 8.17
C LEU A 129 -3.20 5.85 9.54
N PHE A 130 -4.18 6.54 10.12
CA PHE A 130 -4.08 7.18 11.43
C PHE A 130 -5.18 6.71 12.38
N ASN A 131 -4.82 6.53 13.65
CA ASN A 131 -5.76 6.21 14.71
C ASN A 131 -6.57 7.45 15.17
N PRO A 132 -7.56 7.30 16.06
CA PRO A 132 -8.35 8.42 16.58
C PRO A 132 -7.52 9.51 17.28
N ALA A 133 -6.37 9.19 17.83
CA ALA A 133 -5.46 10.17 18.43
C ALA A 133 -4.67 10.99 17.39
N GLY A 134 -4.78 10.63 16.10
CA GLY A 134 -4.02 11.24 15.01
C GLY A 134 -2.58 10.71 14.90
N GLU A 135 -2.30 9.60 15.55
CA GLU A 135 -1.02 8.92 15.43
C GLU A 135 -1.01 8.03 14.20
N ARG A 136 0.08 8.07 13.43
CA ARG A 136 0.24 7.22 12.26
C ARG A 136 0.44 5.77 12.68
N VAL A 137 -0.49 4.91 12.26
CA VAL A 137 -0.50 3.47 12.57
C VAL A 137 0.24 2.69 11.50
N ASP A 138 0.03 3.05 10.23
CA ASP A 138 0.64 2.36 9.10
C ASP A 138 0.86 3.35 7.96
N VAL A 139 1.82 3.05 7.07
CA VAL A 139 2.13 3.87 5.91
C VAL A 139 2.83 3.05 4.86
N ILE A 140 2.52 3.33 3.62
CA ILE A 140 3.29 2.87 2.46
C ILE A 140 3.58 4.03 1.53
N THR A 141 4.80 4.08 1.01
CA THR A 141 5.16 4.86 -0.17
C THR A 141 5.49 3.88 -1.28
N PHE A 142 4.91 4.05 -2.43
CA PHE A 142 5.08 3.19 -3.59
C PHE A 142 5.50 4.02 -4.81
N GLY A 143 6.18 3.39 -5.76
CA GLY A 143 6.50 3.97 -7.06
C GLY A 143 5.46 3.59 -8.11
N MET A 144 5.85 3.69 -9.40
CA MET A 144 4.98 3.39 -10.54
C MET A 144 4.23 2.06 -10.38
N GLN A 145 2.94 2.10 -10.65
CA GLN A 145 2.04 0.96 -10.54
C GLN A 145 1.78 0.34 -11.91
N VAL A 146 1.42 -0.93 -11.90
CA VAL A 146 1.03 -1.66 -13.11
C VAL A 146 -0.49 -1.61 -13.24
N ALA A 147 -1.00 -1.15 -14.38
CA ALA A 147 -2.44 -1.07 -14.63
C ALA A 147 -3.13 -2.41 -14.33
N ASP A 148 -4.28 -2.31 -13.67
CA ASP A 148 -5.12 -3.45 -13.28
C ASP A 148 -4.44 -4.48 -12.35
N HIS A 149 -3.34 -4.09 -11.71
CA HIS A 149 -2.68 -4.86 -10.67
C HIS A 149 -2.56 -4.04 -9.39
N SER A 150 -2.86 -4.67 -8.28
CA SER A 150 -2.66 -4.08 -6.96
C SER A 150 -1.27 -4.41 -6.40
N ILE A 151 -0.88 -3.69 -5.38
CA ILE A 151 0.17 -4.13 -4.46
C ILE A 151 -0.49 -4.57 -3.15
N GLY A 152 -0.13 -5.73 -2.67
CA GLY A 152 -0.71 -6.31 -1.47
C GLY A 152 0.33 -6.71 -0.44
N ARG A 153 -0.03 -6.61 0.82
CA ARG A 153 0.83 -6.99 1.94
C ARG A 153 0.99 -8.50 1.99
N SER A 154 2.22 -8.95 2.13
CA SER A 154 2.58 -10.35 2.34
C SER A 154 3.55 -10.48 3.51
N VAL A 155 3.94 -11.70 3.87
CA VAL A 155 4.98 -11.96 4.89
C VAL A 155 6.36 -11.42 4.49
N ASN A 156 6.59 -11.21 3.19
CA ASN A 156 7.85 -10.69 2.64
C ASN A 156 7.76 -9.19 2.27
N GLY A 157 6.77 -8.46 2.80
CA GLY A 157 6.52 -7.07 2.45
C GLY A 157 5.42 -6.92 1.39
N TRP A 158 5.46 -5.83 0.64
CA TRP A 158 4.49 -5.56 -0.41
C TRP A 158 4.88 -6.23 -1.72
N VAL A 159 3.94 -6.89 -2.36
CA VAL A 159 4.15 -7.64 -3.60
C VAL A 159 3.05 -7.34 -4.62
N LEU A 160 3.35 -7.54 -5.90
CA LEU A 160 2.36 -7.38 -6.97
C LEU A 160 1.28 -8.46 -6.85
N ASN A 161 0.03 -8.02 -6.89
CA ASN A 161 -1.16 -8.85 -6.71
C ASN A 161 -2.14 -8.73 -7.88
N GLN A 162 -3.02 -9.72 -7.98
CA GLN A 162 -4.32 -9.53 -8.62
C GLN A 162 -5.21 -8.79 -7.61
N PRO A 163 -5.99 -7.77 -8.01
CA PRO A 163 -6.86 -7.06 -7.10
C PRO A 163 -7.90 -7.99 -6.46
N THR A 164 -7.99 -7.93 -5.12
CA THR A 164 -8.85 -8.85 -4.32
C THR A 164 -9.65 -8.14 -3.24
N PRO A 165 -10.39 -7.03 -3.54
CA PRO A 165 -11.10 -6.27 -2.53
C PRO A 165 -12.05 -7.16 -1.72
N GLY A 166 -11.98 -7.04 -0.38
CA GLY A 166 -12.77 -7.82 0.57
C GLY A 166 -12.31 -9.25 0.81
N LYS A 167 -11.12 -9.63 0.31
CA LYS A 167 -10.59 -11.00 0.38
C LYS A 167 -9.09 -11.00 0.73
N ALA A 168 -8.56 -12.20 0.99
CA ALA A 168 -7.12 -12.39 1.15
C ALA A 168 -6.37 -12.07 -0.15
N ASN A 169 -5.23 -11.41 -0.01
CA ASN A 169 -4.38 -11.04 -1.13
C ASN A 169 -3.96 -12.25 -1.97
N LYS A 170 -3.94 -12.07 -3.28
CA LYS A 170 -3.53 -13.09 -4.24
C LYS A 170 -2.39 -12.55 -5.10
N ASN A 171 -1.20 -13.12 -4.93
CA ASN A 171 -0.04 -12.72 -5.71
C ASN A 171 -0.32 -12.82 -7.21
N ALA A 172 0.10 -11.83 -7.96
CA ALA A 172 0.09 -11.89 -9.41
C ALA A 172 1.11 -12.94 -9.89
N SER A 173 0.78 -13.61 -10.99
CA SER A 173 1.76 -14.46 -11.66
C SER A 173 2.70 -13.56 -12.47
N VAL A 174 3.93 -13.48 -12.03
CA VAL A 174 4.99 -12.78 -12.76
C VAL A 174 5.90 -13.78 -13.46
N ALA A 175 6.47 -13.38 -14.59
CA ALA A 175 7.44 -14.21 -15.29
C ALA A 175 8.69 -14.45 -14.43
N ASP A 176 9.38 -15.56 -14.69
CA ASP A 176 10.67 -15.83 -14.05
C ASP A 176 11.70 -14.77 -14.46
N LEU A 177 12.09 -13.90 -13.53
CA LEU A 177 13.05 -12.84 -13.76
C LEU A 177 14.41 -13.35 -14.29
N LYS A 178 14.75 -14.63 -14.05
CA LYS A 178 15.95 -15.26 -14.59
C LYS A 178 15.90 -15.43 -16.10
N LYS A 179 14.72 -15.33 -16.71
CA LYS A 179 14.54 -15.39 -18.16
C LYS A 179 14.67 -14.04 -18.84
N LEU A 180 14.73 -12.95 -18.08
CA LEU A 180 14.99 -11.62 -18.63
C LEU A 180 16.52 -11.38 -18.67
N ARG A 181 17.02 -10.98 -19.83
CA ARG A 181 18.43 -10.68 -20.06
C ARG A 181 18.59 -9.29 -20.63
N LEU A 182 19.63 -8.60 -20.17
CA LEU A 182 20.18 -7.47 -20.90
C LEU A 182 20.78 -8.04 -22.19
N ASN A 183 20.27 -7.64 -23.35
CA ASN A 183 20.71 -8.16 -24.64
C ASN A 183 21.71 -7.23 -25.30
N GLU A 184 21.39 -5.95 -25.43
CA GLU A 184 22.23 -4.96 -26.06
C GLU A 184 22.04 -3.59 -25.40
N PHE A 185 23.04 -2.73 -25.48
CA PHE A 185 22.92 -1.33 -25.07
C PHE A 185 23.80 -0.42 -25.93
N VAL A 186 23.36 0.81 -26.10
CA VAL A 186 24.15 1.89 -26.68
C VAL A 186 24.19 3.03 -25.65
N ALA A 187 25.40 3.30 -25.15
CA ALA A 187 25.66 4.34 -24.15
C ALA A 187 26.32 5.61 -24.75
N ALA A 188 26.53 5.64 -26.05
CA ALA A 188 27.04 6.79 -26.82
C ALA A 188 26.48 6.69 -28.24
N ALA A 189 25.21 7.01 -28.42
CA ALA A 189 24.64 7.06 -29.76
C ALA A 189 25.27 8.14 -30.62
N ARG A 190 25.25 7.93 -31.95
CA ARG A 190 25.71 8.97 -32.89
C ARG A 190 24.86 10.24 -32.71
N ALA A 191 25.44 11.41 -33.10
CA ALA A 191 24.73 12.68 -33.02
C ALA A 191 23.32 12.59 -33.60
N GLY A 192 22.33 12.90 -32.77
CA GLY A 192 20.90 12.82 -33.12
C GLY A 192 20.21 11.48 -32.82
N GLY A 193 20.90 10.50 -32.24
CA GLY A 193 20.29 9.29 -31.70
C GLY A 193 20.29 9.28 -30.17
N ASP A 194 19.38 8.53 -29.58
CA ASP A 194 19.26 8.34 -28.14
C ASP A 194 20.09 7.12 -27.68
N ASP A 195 20.57 7.18 -26.45
CA ASP A 195 21.10 6.01 -25.74
C ASP A 195 19.94 5.06 -25.44
N TRP A 196 20.16 3.74 -25.53
CA TRP A 196 19.11 2.77 -25.30
C TRP A 196 19.64 1.46 -24.71
N VAL A 197 18.71 0.71 -24.13
CA VAL A 197 18.95 -0.63 -23.59
C VAL A 197 17.90 -1.57 -24.17
N GLU A 198 18.32 -2.74 -24.65
CA GLU A 198 17.45 -3.80 -25.11
C GLU A 198 17.39 -4.94 -24.09
N LEU A 199 16.19 -5.33 -23.74
CA LEU A 199 15.91 -6.49 -22.89
C LEU A 199 15.38 -7.64 -23.75
N TYR A 200 15.93 -8.83 -23.57
CA TYR A 200 15.51 -10.04 -24.23
C TYR A 200 14.81 -10.97 -23.23
N ASN A 201 13.56 -11.37 -23.55
CA ASN A 201 12.81 -12.34 -22.78
C ASN A 201 12.97 -13.73 -23.41
N MET A 202 13.53 -14.68 -22.64
CA MET A 202 13.76 -16.08 -23.05
C MET A 202 12.56 -16.99 -22.74
N ALA A 203 11.36 -16.42 -22.41
CA ALA A 203 10.17 -17.19 -22.07
C ALA A 203 9.51 -17.81 -23.29
#